data_3bd46b281ca5d0b263155bbe1fe55361
#
_entry.id   3bd46b281ca5d0b263155bbe1fe55361
#
_cell.length_a   1.000
_cell.length_b   1.000
_cell.length_c   1.000
_cell.angle_alpha   90.00
_cell.angle_beta   90.00
_cell.angle_gamma   90.00
#
_symmetry.space_group_name_H-M   'P 1'
#
loop_
_entity.id
_entity.type
_entity.pdbx_description
1 polymer ?
#
loop_
_entity_poly.entity_id
_entity_poly.type
_entity_poly.pdbx_seq_one_letter_code
_entity_poly.pdbx_strand_id
1 'polypeptide(L)'
;MQIRVDHFPPHVGRTLVTGVGILLLLATGCEPAAPDSPAEAAAARAALLPGKVGPSGEVVMVVGEGPWGRGIEAAVDSVFRKPVRVLPQYEPRFDIIRLDPEEFDRFWRPHRNLVVFDIADRIDTQTPSMRVMRSRFAKGQIYVEIKARTAAAAAGLLMDPAQGEMLADLLEEEESKRYANLLALDRNATLEQHIREQHGLISVLPKDAQKVQSKGGFLWIERNLTRMKGGRNHDVQLGLVVHRTPYGGPGDFGMDRMLQRRDSLLEARVSGGAEGSFVTTEYRLAPRYEEVSFRGGFAAKMRGLWKMEGDFMGGPWTSMAWVDAKRGQLVTVDGYVYAPYFGKREYLREVEAMVRSFAPLDSPNPPSTP
;
A
#
# COMPACT_ATOMS: atom_id res chain seq x y z
N MET A 1 7.29 -54.10 23.41
CA MET A 1 6.98 -54.81 24.67
C MET A 1 5.51 -54.56 24.99
N GLN A 2 4.73 -55.57 24.63
CA GLN A 2 3.46 -56.11 25.14
C GLN A 2 2.32 -55.12 25.47
N ILE A 3 1.38 -55.14 24.66
CA ILE A 3 -0.06 -55.53 24.57
C ILE A 3 -0.62 -56.07 25.91
N ARG A 4 -1.72 -55.46 26.36
CA ARG A 4 -2.75 -56.21 27.10
C ARG A 4 -4.16 -55.72 26.75
N VAL A 5 -4.91 -56.65 26.20
CA VAL A 5 -6.36 -56.65 25.95
C VAL A 5 -7.00 -57.29 27.19
N ASP A 6 -8.12 -56.78 27.66
CA ASP A 6 -9.02 -57.55 28.51
C ASP A 6 -10.50 -57.32 28.14
N HIS A 7 -11.20 -58.45 28.22
CA HIS A 7 -12.48 -58.85 27.65
C HIS A 7 -13.71 -58.43 28.47
N PHE A 8 -14.82 -58.39 27.75
CA PHE A 8 -16.21 -58.30 28.22
C PHE A 8 -16.64 -59.47 29.11
N PRO A 9 -17.76 -59.32 29.86
CA PRO A 9 -18.92 -60.18 29.55
C PRO A 9 -20.29 -59.47 29.53
N PRO A 10 -21.36 -60.18 29.09
CA PRO A 10 -22.64 -59.62 28.73
C PRO A 10 -23.69 -59.83 29.79
N HIS A 11 -24.70 -58.94 29.86
CA HIS A 11 -26.04 -59.30 30.47
C HIS A 11 -27.22 -58.69 29.72
N VAL A 12 -27.97 -59.54 29.24
CA VAL A 12 -29.38 -59.73 28.88
C VAL A 12 -30.40 -58.74 29.46
N GLY A 13 -31.15 -58.13 28.55
CA GLY A 13 -32.59 -58.13 28.52
C GLY A 13 -33.38 -57.18 29.43
N ARG A 14 -34.05 -56.21 28.73
CA ARG A 14 -35.51 -55.99 28.93
C ARG A 14 -36.07 -55.03 27.88
N THR A 15 -36.96 -55.54 27.08
CA THR A 15 -37.81 -54.85 26.10
C THR A 15 -38.75 -53.87 26.82
N LEU A 16 -38.72 -52.61 26.39
CA LEU A 16 -39.80 -51.66 26.64
C LEU A 16 -40.08 -50.91 25.36
N VAL A 17 -41.20 -51.21 24.76
CA VAL A 17 -41.81 -50.50 23.64
C VAL A 17 -42.31 -49.19 24.16
N THR A 18 -41.77 -48.06 23.66
CA THR A 18 -42.40 -46.78 23.83
C THR A 18 -42.24 -45.94 22.56
N GLY A 19 -43.34 -45.36 22.13
CA GLY A 19 -43.61 -44.78 20.84
C GLY A 19 -42.57 -43.84 20.29
N VAL A 20 -42.28 -44.00 19.01
CA VAL A 20 -41.53 -43.05 18.18
C VAL A 20 -42.43 -41.88 17.84
N GLY A 21 -42.32 -40.80 18.61
CA GLY A 21 -42.82 -39.50 18.24
C GLY A 21 -41.82 -38.92 17.21
N ILE A 22 -42.16 -38.94 15.92
CA ILE A 22 -41.42 -38.22 14.88
C ILE A 22 -41.65 -36.74 15.11
N LEU A 23 -40.71 -36.06 15.77
CA LEU A 23 -40.63 -34.63 15.82
C LEU A 23 -40.08 -34.14 14.49
N LEU A 24 -40.98 -33.76 13.57
CA LEU A 24 -40.62 -33.02 12.37
C LEU A 24 -40.07 -31.64 12.82
N LEU A 25 -38.77 -31.52 12.94
CA LEU A 25 -38.07 -30.22 12.95
C LEU A 25 -38.26 -29.59 11.56
N LEU A 26 -39.25 -28.73 11.46
CA LEU A 26 -39.35 -27.77 10.38
C LEU A 26 -38.11 -26.84 10.53
N ALA A 27 -37.03 -27.17 9.86
CA ALA A 27 -35.94 -26.22 9.58
C ALA A 27 -36.55 -25.11 8.69
N THR A 28 -37.07 -24.06 9.33
CA THR A 28 -37.28 -22.79 8.64
C THR A 28 -35.92 -22.26 8.29
N GLY A 29 -35.45 -22.65 7.09
CA GLY A 29 -34.29 -22.01 6.46
C GLY A 29 -34.69 -20.53 6.32
N CYS A 30 -34.00 -19.64 7.06
CA CYS A 30 -34.03 -18.22 6.74
C CYS A 30 -33.38 -18.09 5.35
N GLU A 31 -34.16 -18.08 4.29
CA GLU A 31 -33.72 -17.53 3.03
C GLU A 31 -33.35 -16.07 3.30
N PRO A 32 -32.11 -15.66 2.96
CA PRO A 32 -31.75 -14.26 3.10
C PRO A 32 -32.74 -13.44 2.27
N ALA A 33 -33.36 -12.44 2.90
CA ALA A 33 -34.30 -11.55 2.22
C ALA A 33 -33.66 -10.98 0.95
N ALA A 34 -34.42 -10.96 -0.15
CA ALA A 34 -33.96 -10.34 -1.39
C ALA A 34 -33.63 -8.85 -1.10
N PRO A 35 -32.50 -8.32 -1.67
CA PRO A 35 -32.11 -6.94 -1.42
C PRO A 35 -33.21 -5.98 -1.89
N ASP A 36 -33.60 -5.05 -1.02
CA ASP A 36 -34.71 -4.10 -1.24
C ASP A 36 -34.35 -2.97 -2.22
N SER A 37 -33.07 -2.83 -2.57
CA SER A 37 -32.61 -1.81 -3.51
C SER A 37 -31.49 -2.30 -4.43
N PRO A 38 -31.29 -1.66 -5.61
CA PRO A 38 -30.13 -1.94 -6.49
C PRO A 38 -28.79 -1.76 -5.78
N ALA A 39 -28.70 -0.84 -4.82
CA ALA A 39 -27.49 -0.59 -4.04
C ALA A 39 -27.21 -1.74 -3.06
N GLU A 40 -28.21 -2.27 -2.38
CA GLU A 40 -28.09 -3.46 -1.51
C GLU A 40 -27.76 -4.72 -2.30
N ALA A 41 -28.35 -4.89 -3.49
CA ALA A 41 -28.02 -5.97 -4.40
C ALA A 41 -26.55 -5.91 -4.85
N ALA A 42 -26.03 -4.70 -5.13
CA ALA A 42 -24.64 -4.48 -5.49
C ALA A 42 -23.71 -4.76 -4.29
N ALA A 43 -24.07 -4.31 -3.08
CA ALA A 43 -23.32 -4.57 -1.85
C ALA A 43 -23.28 -6.08 -1.51
N ALA A 44 -24.40 -6.78 -1.63
CA ALA A 44 -24.48 -8.22 -1.43
C ALA A 44 -23.61 -9.00 -2.43
N ARG A 45 -23.63 -8.60 -3.71
CA ARG A 45 -22.73 -9.19 -4.74
C ARG A 45 -21.27 -8.91 -4.41
N ALA A 46 -20.92 -7.68 -4.02
CA ALA A 46 -19.57 -7.31 -3.64
C ALA A 46 -19.08 -8.13 -2.42
N ALA A 47 -19.98 -8.44 -1.47
CA ALA A 47 -19.64 -9.27 -0.32
C ALA A 47 -19.28 -10.73 -0.68
N LEU A 48 -19.79 -11.24 -1.79
CA LEU A 48 -19.52 -12.60 -2.29
C LEU A 48 -18.27 -12.69 -3.17
N LEU A 49 -17.68 -11.56 -3.58
CA LEU A 49 -16.49 -11.58 -4.41
C LEU A 49 -15.29 -12.19 -3.67
N PRO A 50 -14.42 -12.94 -4.37
CA PRO A 50 -13.17 -13.41 -3.81
C PRO A 50 -12.23 -12.25 -3.46
N GLY A 51 -11.21 -12.53 -2.69
CA GLY A 51 -10.09 -11.59 -2.50
C GLY A 51 -9.32 -11.38 -3.80
N LYS A 52 -8.77 -10.18 -3.97
CA LYS A 52 -7.86 -9.89 -5.08
C LYS A 52 -6.55 -10.66 -4.95
N VAL A 53 -5.95 -11.01 -6.09
CA VAL A 53 -4.65 -11.70 -6.18
C VAL A 53 -3.61 -10.85 -6.92
N GLY A 54 -2.39 -11.35 -7.01
CA GLY A 54 -1.24 -10.73 -7.66
C GLY A 54 -0.37 -9.90 -6.71
N PRO A 55 0.92 -9.73 -7.02
CA PRO A 55 1.86 -8.95 -6.24
C PRO A 55 1.52 -7.44 -6.27
N SER A 56 2.06 -6.72 -5.31
CA SER A 56 1.93 -5.26 -5.25
C SER A 56 2.61 -4.61 -6.45
N GLY A 57 1.99 -3.55 -6.96
CA GLY A 57 2.54 -2.80 -8.10
C GLY A 57 2.41 -3.50 -9.46
N GLU A 58 1.74 -4.66 -9.54
CA GLU A 58 1.51 -5.35 -10.81
C GLU A 58 0.20 -4.90 -11.46
N VAL A 59 0.24 -4.72 -12.78
CA VAL A 59 -0.93 -4.38 -13.61
C VAL A 59 -0.98 -5.33 -14.80
N VAL A 60 -2.11 -5.99 -14.98
CA VAL A 60 -2.37 -6.86 -16.15
C VAL A 60 -3.07 -6.05 -17.24
N MET A 61 -2.43 -5.96 -18.41
CA MET A 61 -2.95 -5.33 -19.62
C MET A 61 -3.52 -6.42 -20.52
N VAL A 62 -4.85 -6.52 -20.60
CA VAL A 62 -5.54 -7.49 -21.46
C VAL A 62 -5.72 -6.88 -22.84
N VAL A 63 -4.85 -7.27 -23.78
CA VAL A 63 -4.79 -6.71 -25.12
C VAL A 63 -4.12 -7.69 -26.09
N GLY A 64 -4.69 -7.86 -27.28
CA GLY A 64 -4.12 -8.73 -28.30
C GLY A 64 -2.76 -8.22 -28.81
N GLU A 65 -1.94 -9.13 -29.31
CA GLU A 65 -0.57 -8.84 -29.78
C GLU A 65 -0.52 -7.77 -30.87
N GLY A 66 -1.42 -7.85 -31.85
CA GLY A 66 -1.46 -6.88 -32.93
C GLY A 66 -1.69 -5.43 -32.48
N PRO A 67 -2.73 -5.12 -31.69
CA PRO A 67 -2.91 -3.80 -31.09
C PRO A 67 -1.76 -3.39 -30.17
N TRP A 68 -1.20 -4.31 -29.38
CA TRP A 68 -0.06 -4.06 -28.51
C TRP A 68 1.14 -3.48 -29.29
N GLY A 69 1.61 -4.19 -30.31
CA GLY A 69 2.73 -3.74 -31.15
C GLY A 69 2.43 -2.50 -32.01
N ARG A 70 1.14 -2.13 -32.20
CA ARG A 70 0.73 -0.91 -32.92
C ARG A 70 0.59 0.33 -32.02
N GLY A 71 1.44 0.47 -31.01
CA GLY A 71 1.61 1.68 -30.23
C GLY A 71 1.08 1.64 -28.80
N ILE A 72 0.29 0.62 -28.41
CA ILE A 72 -0.18 0.51 -27.03
C ILE A 72 0.99 0.24 -26.09
N GLU A 73 1.96 -0.61 -26.48
CA GLU A 73 3.16 -0.87 -25.68
C GLU A 73 3.92 0.43 -25.37
N ALA A 74 4.19 1.23 -26.38
CA ALA A 74 4.88 2.50 -26.19
C ALA A 74 4.12 3.47 -25.27
N ALA A 75 2.79 3.50 -25.37
CA ALA A 75 1.94 4.30 -24.49
C ALA A 75 1.99 3.77 -23.04
N VAL A 76 1.91 2.46 -22.84
CA VAL A 76 2.04 1.81 -21.53
C VAL A 76 3.42 2.09 -20.92
N ASP A 77 4.49 1.97 -21.68
CA ASP A 77 5.85 2.27 -21.24
C ASP A 77 5.99 3.72 -20.79
N SER A 78 5.43 4.65 -21.57
CA SER A 78 5.52 6.08 -21.27
C SER A 78 4.74 6.51 -20.03
N VAL A 79 3.76 5.73 -19.57
CA VAL A 79 2.90 6.06 -18.42
C VAL A 79 3.21 5.16 -17.22
N PHE A 80 3.16 3.83 -17.40
CA PHE A 80 3.20 2.87 -16.30
C PHE A 80 4.60 2.35 -15.98
N ARG A 81 5.51 2.34 -16.97
CA ARG A 81 6.91 1.95 -16.77
C ARG A 81 7.85 3.16 -16.57
N LYS A 82 7.31 4.37 -16.38
CA LYS A 82 8.13 5.50 -15.93
C LYS A 82 8.91 5.12 -14.69
N PRO A 83 10.20 5.53 -14.57
CA PRO A 83 10.96 5.27 -13.36
C PRO A 83 10.30 5.97 -12.16
N VAL A 84 10.22 5.26 -11.04
CA VAL A 84 9.92 5.90 -9.76
C VAL A 84 11.05 6.87 -9.45
N ARG A 85 10.71 8.14 -9.32
CA ARG A 85 11.69 9.19 -9.04
C ARG A 85 12.28 9.01 -7.64
N VAL A 86 13.53 9.41 -7.49
CA VAL A 86 14.30 9.35 -6.23
C VAL A 86 14.54 7.92 -5.72
N LEU A 87 14.63 6.94 -6.62
CA LEU A 87 15.21 5.64 -6.30
C LEU A 87 16.67 5.59 -6.84
N PRO A 88 17.58 4.91 -6.13
CA PRO A 88 18.99 4.84 -6.53
C PRO A 88 19.23 3.99 -7.79
N GLN A 89 18.23 3.21 -8.18
CA GLN A 89 18.25 2.34 -9.37
C GLN A 89 16.94 2.52 -10.15
N TYR A 90 16.97 2.10 -11.42
CA TYR A 90 15.75 2.09 -12.22
C TYR A 90 14.76 1.07 -11.66
N GLU A 91 13.59 1.54 -11.27
CA GLU A 91 12.43 0.73 -10.93
C GLU A 91 11.19 1.39 -11.54
N PRO A 92 10.42 0.67 -12.35
CA PRO A 92 9.21 1.23 -12.97
C PRO A 92 8.12 1.47 -11.93
N ARG A 93 7.18 2.38 -12.23
CA ARG A 93 6.00 2.62 -11.38
C ARG A 93 5.22 1.33 -11.15
N PHE A 94 5.06 0.51 -12.21
CA PHE A 94 4.31 -0.76 -12.18
C PHE A 94 5.06 -1.83 -12.97
N ASP A 95 4.90 -3.07 -12.54
CA ASP A 95 5.25 -4.26 -13.30
C ASP A 95 4.08 -4.60 -14.22
N ILE A 96 4.33 -4.67 -15.52
CA ILE A 96 3.29 -4.85 -16.53
C ILE A 96 3.33 -6.27 -17.08
N ILE A 97 2.21 -6.95 -16.98
CA ILE A 97 1.94 -8.22 -17.64
C ILE A 97 1.00 -7.96 -18.81
N ARG A 98 1.42 -8.30 -20.03
CA ARG A 98 0.51 -8.39 -21.17
C ARG A 98 -0.16 -9.76 -21.18
N LEU A 99 -1.45 -9.77 -21.38
CA LEU A 99 -2.25 -10.98 -21.49
C LEU A 99 -3.12 -10.90 -22.76
N ASP A 100 -3.13 -11.94 -23.55
CA ASP A 100 -4.04 -12.02 -24.68
C ASP A 100 -5.51 -12.14 -24.20
N PRO A 101 -6.48 -11.52 -24.90
CA PRO A 101 -7.90 -11.60 -24.52
C PRO A 101 -8.43 -13.03 -24.40
N GLU A 102 -7.89 -13.96 -25.20
CA GLU A 102 -8.27 -15.39 -25.18
C GLU A 102 -7.80 -16.10 -23.90
N GLU A 103 -6.72 -15.62 -23.27
CA GLU A 103 -6.18 -16.15 -22.02
C GLU A 103 -6.85 -15.53 -20.79
N PHE A 104 -7.68 -14.48 -20.97
CA PHE A 104 -8.34 -13.77 -19.87
C PHE A 104 -9.50 -14.58 -19.28
N ASP A 105 -9.16 -15.58 -18.50
CA ASP A 105 -10.06 -16.53 -17.87
C ASP A 105 -10.33 -16.23 -16.38
N ARG A 106 -10.95 -17.20 -15.68
CA ARG A 106 -11.25 -17.13 -14.24
C ARG A 106 -10.01 -16.98 -13.36
N PHE A 107 -8.83 -17.39 -13.82
CA PHE A 107 -7.59 -17.32 -13.05
C PHE A 107 -7.08 -15.86 -12.97
N TRP A 108 -7.16 -15.12 -14.10
CA TRP A 108 -6.70 -13.74 -14.19
C TRP A 108 -7.71 -12.71 -13.68
N ARG A 109 -9.03 -13.03 -13.78
CA ARG A 109 -10.08 -12.09 -13.36
C ARG A 109 -9.94 -11.54 -11.94
N PRO A 110 -9.49 -12.27 -10.92
CA PRO A 110 -9.32 -11.73 -9.58
C PRO A 110 -8.08 -10.84 -9.40
N HIS A 111 -7.26 -10.63 -10.44
CA HIS A 111 -6.05 -9.83 -10.32
C HIS A 111 -6.36 -8.40 -9.85
N ARG A 112 -5.48 -7.85 -9.00
CA ARG A 112 -5.73 -6.58 -8.29
C ARG A 112 -5.92 -5.37 -9.19
N ASN A 113 -5.19 -5.28 -10.30
CA ASN A 113 -5.26 -4.19 -11.27
C ASN A 113 -5.36 -4.79 -12.67
N LEU A 114 -6.48 -4.52 -13.34
CA LEU A 114 -6.75 -4.96 -14.70
C LEU A 114 -7.02 -3.74 -15.58
N VAL A 115 -6.36 -3.69 -16.74
CA VAL A 115 -6.68 -2.75 -17.83
C VAL A 115 -7.01 -3.56 -19.05
N VAL A 116 -8.26 -3.53 -19.47
CA VAL A 116 -8.79 -4.33 -20.58
C VAL A 116 -9.07 -3.43 -21.77
N PHE A 117 -8.51 -3.76 -22.92
CA PHE A 117 -8.69 -3.01 -24.16
C PHE A 117 -9.71 -3.72 -25.06
N ASP A 118 -10.85 -3.07 -25.30
CA ASP A 118 -11.83 -3.44 -26.33
C ASP A 118 -11.56 -2.57 -27.55
N ILE A 119 -10.86 -3.13 -28.54
CA ILE A 119 -10.48 -2.43 -29.76
C ILE A 119 -11.13 -3.12 -30.94
N ALA A 120 -12.12 -2.47 -31.54
CA ALA A 120 -12.84 -3.01 -32.68
C ALA A 120 -13.49 -1.90 -33.53
N ASP A 121 -13.52 -2.11 -34.85
CA ASP A 121 -14.18 -1.19 -35.80
C ASP A 121 -15.69 -1.01 -35.54
N ARG A 122 -16.32 -2.00 -34.88
CA ARG A 122 -17.74 -1.97 -34.47
C ARG A 122 -18.04 -0.93 -33.36
N ILE A 123 -17.00 -0.37 -32.74
CA ILE A 123 -17.18 0.63 -31.69
C ILE A 123 -17.61 1.94 -32.35
N ASP A 124 -18.84 2.34 -32.08
CA ASP A 124 -19.52 3.47 -32.74
C ASP A 124 -19.00 4.85 -32.31
N THR A 125 -18.22 4.93 -31.25
CA THR A 125 -17.68 6.21 -30.78
C THR A 125 -16.42 6.60 -31.51
N GLN A 126 -16.41 7.79 -32.12
CA GLN A 126 -15.23 8.41 -32.75
C GLN A 126 -14.13 8.67 -31.70
N THR A 127 -14.52 8.94 -30.46
CA THR A 127 -13.62 9.26 -29.35
C THR A 127 -13.41 8.01 -28.46
N PRO A 128 -12.16 7.63 -28.18
CA PRO A 128 -11.88 6.56 -27.26
C PRO A 128 -12.38 6.91 -25.86
N SER A 129 -12.75 5.92 -25.08
CA SER A 129 -13.25 6.10 -23.72
C SER A 129 -12.55 5.19 -22.72
N MET A 130 -12.42 5.67 -21.49
CA MET A 130 -11.90 4.91 -20.35
C MET A 130 -12.93 4.89 -19.24
N ARG A 131 -13.20 3.70 -18.73
CA ARG A 131 -14.12 3.47 -17.61
C ARG A 131 -13.43 2.72 -16.50
N VAL A 132 -13.38 3.30 -15.31
CA VAL A 132 -12.84 2.68 -14.10
C VAL A 132 -13.97 2.06 -13.29
N MET A 133 -13.81 0.81 -12.91
CA MET A 133 -14.74 0.07 -12.05
C MET A 133 -13.99 -0.51 -10.85
N ARG A 134 -14.64 -0.52 -9.70
CA ARG A 134 -14.10 -1.11 -8.48
C ARG A 134 -14.78 -2.45 -8.19
N SER A 135 -14.00 -3.42 -7.73
CA SER A 135 -14.52 -4.73 -7.28
C SER A 135 -15.39 -5.43 -8.32
N ARG A 136 -14.95 -5.47 -9.59
CA ARG A 136 -15.71 -6.15 -10.65
C ARG A 136 -15.69 -7.68 -10.51
N PHE A 137 -14.53 -8.27 -10.26
CA PHE A 137 -14.31 -9.71 -10.10
C PHE A 137 -13.71 -10.11 -8.75
N ALA A 138 -13.11 -9.15 -8.02
CA ALA A 138 -12.53 -9.38 -6.71
C ALA A 138 -12.65 -8.13 -5.82
N LYS A 139 -12.75 -8.33 -4.51
CA LYS A 139 -12.83 -7.23 -3.52
C LYS A 139 -11.57 -6.35 -3.60
N GLY A 140 -11.76 -5.03 -3.69
CA GLY A 140 -10.67 -4.05 -3.74
C GLY A 140 -9.84 -4.09 -5.03
N GLN A 141 -10.37 -4.68 -6.09
CA GLN A 141 -9.79 -4.67 -7.44
C GLN A 141 -10.07 -3.34 -8.14
N ILE A 142 -9.11 -2.86 -8.91
CA ILE A 142 -9.33 -1.83 -9.93
C ILE A 142 -9.40 -2.51 -11.29
N TYR A 143 -10.53 -2.34 -11.95
CA TYR A 143 -10.76 -2.80 -13.31
C TYR A 143 -11.01 -1.59 -14.21
N VAL A 144 -10.21 -1.49 -15.27
CA VAL A 144 -10.30 -0.41 -16.25
C VAL A 144 -10.66 -1.00 -17.60
N GLU A 145 -11.65 -0.44 -18.25
CA GLU A 145 -12.05 -0.77 -19.61
C GLU A 145 -11.72 0.42 -20.53
N ILE A 146 -10.89 0.18 -21.54
CA ILE A 146 -10.56 1.15 -22.58
C ILE A 146 -11.20 0.69 -23.86
N LYS A 147 -12.10 1.51 -24.42
CA LYS A 147 -12.78 1.25 -25.70
C LYS A 147 -12.29 2.21 -26.77
N ALA A 148 -11.90 1.66 -27.91
CA ALA A 148 -11.43 2.45 -29.04
C ALA A 148 -11.66 1.70 -30.37
N ARG A 149 -11.81 2.45 -31.46
CA ARG A 149 -11.90 1.84 -32.81
C ARG A 149 -10.56 1.29 -33.28
N THR A 150 -9.47 1.94 -32.90
CA THR A 150 -8.11 1.58 -33.34
C THR A 150 -7.13 1.54 -32.18
N ALA A 151 -6.03 0.80 -32.35
CA ALA A 151 -4.92 0.79 -31.41
C ALA A 151 -4.31 2.19 -31.22
N ALA A 152 -4.20 2.96 -32.29
CA ALA A 152 -3.68 4.34 -32.23
C ALA A 152 -4.55 5.26 -31.37
N ALA A 153 -5.90 5.14 -31.46
CA ALA A 153 -6.81 5.90 -30.63
C ALA A 153 -6.69 5.51 -29.13
N ALA A 154 -6.58 4.21 -28.82
CA ALA A 154 -6.36 3.74 -27.46
C ALA A 154 -5.01 4.19 -26.89
N ALA A 155 -3.94 4.13 -27.69
CA ALA A 155 -2.62 4.63 -27.32
C ALA A 155 -2.63 6.15 -27.07
N GLY A 156 -3.30 6.92 -27.96
CA GLY A 156 -3.47 8.36 -27.79
C GLY A 156 -4.20 8.74 -26.50
N LEU A 157 -5.23 7.97 -26.12
CA LEU A 157 -5.92 8.16 -24.82
C LEU A 157 -4.98 7.98 -23.63
N LEU A 158 -4.12 6.95 -23.65
CA LEU A 158 -3.17 6.71 -22.57
C LEU A 158 -2.04 7.75 -22.56
N MET A 159 -1.62 8.24 -23.71
CA MET A 159 -0.57 9.28 -23.83
C MET A 159 -1.07 10.67 -23.46
N ASP A 160 -2.38 10.90 -23.41
CA ASP A 160 -2.95 12.13 -22.87
C ASP A 160 -2.68 12.20 -21.35
N PRO A 161 -1.92 13.20 -20.86
CA PRO A 161 -1.60 13.30 -19.44
C PRO A 161 -2.85 13.36 -18.54
N ALA A 162 -3.94 13.98 -19.01
CA ALA A 162 -5.20 14.06 -18.27
C ALA A 162 -5.88 12.70 -18.08
N GLN A 163 -5.51 11.70 -18.87
CA GLN A 163 -6.09 10.35 -18.81
C GLN A 163 -5.08 9.32 -18.29
N GLY A 164 -3.93 9.22 -18.93
CA GLY A 164 -2.94 8.20 -18.60
C GLY A 164 -2.26 8.42 -17.25
N GLU A 165 -1.81 9.65 -16.96
CA GLU A 165 -1.22 9.96 -15.64
C GLU A 165 -2.28 9.86 -14.53
N MET A 166 -3.50 10.35 -14.77
CA MET A 166 -4.61 10.20 -13.83
C MET A 166 -4.87 8.72 -13.50
N LEU A 167 -4.83 7.83 -14.50
CA LEU A 167 -5.00 6.39 -14.27
C LEU A 167 -3.84 5.82 -13.46
N ALA A 168 -2.61 6.16 -13.80
CA ALA A 168 -1.44 5.69 -13.07
C ALA A 168 -1.44 6.19 -11.61
N ASP A 169 -1.80 7.45 -11.37
CA ASP A 169 -1.93 8.02 -10.03
C ASP A 169 -3.04 7.36 -9.21
N LEU A 170 -4.18 7.06 -9.84
CA LEU A 170 -5.26 6.29 -9.22
C LEU A 170 -4.79 4.90 -8.78
N LEU A 171 -4.03 4.20 -9.61
CA LEU A 171 -3.49 2.88 -9.25
C LEU A 171 -2.45 2.99 -8.11
N GLU A 172 -1.59 4.01 -8.10
CA GLU A 172 -0.65 4.25 -6.99
C GLU A 172 -1.39 4.56 -5.67
N GLU A 173 -2.44 5.37 -5.72
CA GLU A 173 -3.27 5.66 -4.56
C GLU A 173 -3.94 4.39 -4.01
N GLU A 174 -4.43 3.51 -4.89
CA GLU A 174 -5.00 2.23 -4.47
C GLU A 174 -3.95 1.28 -3.88
N GLU A 175 -2.72 1.25 -4.41
CA GLU A 175 -1.63 0.50 -3.77
C GLU A 175 -1.29 1.08 -2.39
N SER A 176 -1.26 2.40 -2.26
CA SER A 176 -1.04 3.07 -0.96
C SER A 176 -2.11 2.69 0.08
N LYS A 177 -3.40 2.68 -0.31
CA LYS A 177 -4.50 2.21 0.56
C LYS A 177 -4.36 0.75 0.95
N ARG A 178 -3.91 -0.10 0.02
CA ARG A 178 -3.69 -1.52 0.28
C ARG A 178 -2.58 -1.74 1.31
N TYR A 179 -1.48 -0.97 1.22
CA TYR A 179 -0.43 -1.01 2.25
C TYR A 179 -0.95 -0.53 3.61
N ALA A 180 -1.71 0.57 3.65
CA ALA A 180 -2.32 1.04 4.89
C ALA A 180 -3.22 -0.03 5.54
N ASN A 181 -4.03 -0.74 4.73
CA ASN A 181 -4.87 -1.84 5.20
C ASN A 181 -4.04 -3.03 5.70
N LEU A 182 -2.93 -3.38 5.03
CA LEU A 182 -2.04 -4.44 5.48
C LEU A 182 -1.40 -4.12 6.82
N LEU A 183 -0.92 -2.90 7.01
CA LEU A 183 -0.37 -2.43 8.29
C LEU A 183 -1.40 -2.52 9.42
N ALA A 184 -2.67 -2.29 9.12
CA ALA A 184 -3.75 -2.32 10.09
C ALA A 184 -4.14 -3.75 10.55
N LEU A 185 -3.74 -4.81 9.82
CA LEU A 185 -4.09 -6.19 10.15
C LEU A 185 -3.26 -6.77 11.34
N ASP A 186 -2.00 -6.37 11.47
CA ASP A 186 -1.12 -6.87 12.53
C ASP A 186 -0.30 -5.70 13.11
N ARG A 187 -0.90 -5.03 14.09
CA ARG A 187 -0.44 -3.76 14.65
C ARG A 187 0.40 -3.94 15.91
N ASN A 188 1.33 -3.02 16.12
CA ASN A 188 2.05 -2.88 17.38
C ASN A 188 1.30 -1.95 18.35
N ALA A 189 0.26 -2.46 18.99
CA ALA A 189 -0.58 -1.69 19.89
C ALA A 189 0.21 -1.05 21.05
N THR A 190 1.24 -1.73 21.56
CA THR A 190 2.10 -1.20 22.64
C THR A 190 2.90 0.02 22.20
N LEU A 191 3.50 -0.05 21.00
CA LEU A 191 4.26 1.07 20.46
C LEU A 191 3.34 2.24 20.09
N GLU A 192 2.17 1.96 19.50
CA GLU A 192 1.17 2.98 19.19
C GLU A 192 0.64 3.68 20.44
N GLN A 193 0.42 2.94 21.52
CA GLN A 193 0.06 3.53 22.83
C GLN A 193 1.18 4.43 23.37
N HIS A 194 2.44 3.99 23.32
CA HIS A 194 3.59 4.81 23.70
C HIS A 194 3.65 6.12 22.89
N ILE A 195 3.43 6.05 21.56
CA ILE A 195 3.41 7.23 20.70
C ILE A 195 2.27 8.17 21.10
N ARG A 196 1.10 7.63 21.38
CA ARG A 196 -0.06 8.39 21.84
C ARG A 196 0.23 9.16 23.13
N GLU A 197 0.80 8.49 24.12
CA GLU A 197 1.05 9.04 25.44
C GLU A 197 2.22 10.01 25.47
N GLN A 198 3.33 9.67 24.83
CA GLN A 198 4.57 10.45 24.90
C GLN A 198 4.69 11.52 23.83
N HIS A 199 4.05 11.30 22.67
CA HIS A 199 4.18 12.20 21.52
C HIS A 199 2.87 12.88 21.13
N GLY A 200 1.73 12.50 21.72
CA GLY A 200 0.42 13.09 21.39
C GLY A 200 0.02 12.85 19.93
N LEU A 201 0.44 11.74 19.35
CA LEU A 201 0.16 11.34 17.98
C LEU A 201 -0.54 10.00 17.95
N ILE A 202 -1.35 9.77 16.97
CA ILE A 202 -1.83 8.44 16.56
C ILE A 202 -1.00 7.94 15.39
N SER A 203 -0.85 6.63 15.28
CA SER A 203 -0.13 5.96 14.19
C SER A 203 -0.69 4.57 13.98
N VAL A 204 -0.38 3.96 12.85
CA VAL A 204 -0.59 2.54 12.56
C VAL A 204 0.75 1.95 12.15
N LEU A 205 1.28 1.07 12.97
CA LEU A 205 2.61 0.49 12.80
C LEU A 205 2.55 -1.04 12.83
N PRO A 206 3.37 -1.72 12.03
CA PRO A 206 3.42 -3.18 12.02
C PRO A 206 3.97 -3.71 13.35
N LYS A 207 3.54 -4.92 13.71
CA LYS A 207 3.84 -5.58 14.98
C LYS A 207 5.33 -5.70 15.28
N ASP A 208 6.13 -5.91 14.25
CA ASP A 208 7.58 -6.07 14.31
C ASP A 208 8.35 -4.73 14.28
N ALA A 209 7.65 -3.59 14.25
CA ALA A 209 8.27 -2.28 14.45
C ALA A 209 8.77 -2.13 15.90
N GLN A 210 9.97 -1.59 16.06
CA GLN A 210 10.64 -1.44 17.34
C GLN A 210 11.04 0.03 17.58
N LYS A 211 10.84 0.48 18.82
CA LYS A 211 11.34 1.80 19.26
C LYS A 211 12.83 1.72 19.51
N VAL A 212 13.61 2.51 18.77
CA VAL A 212 15.05 2.67 18.98
C VAL A 212 15.32 3.76 20.02
N GLN A 213 14.72 4.94 19.81
CA GLN A 213 14.89 6.08 20.72
C GLN A 213 13.58 6.86 20.84
N SER A 214 13.29 7.38 22.05
CA SER A 214 12.18 8.30 22.31
C SER A 214 12.61 9.28 23.40
N LYS A 215 12.79 10.57 23.04
CA LYS A 215 13.19 11.62 23.99
C LYS A 215 12.91 13.02 23.45
N GLY A 216 12.22 13.84 24.22
CA GLY A 216 12.14 15.29 23.97
C GLY A 216 11.52 15.68 22.62
N GLY A 217 10.42 15.05 22.21
CA GLY A 217 9.78 15.32 20.93
C GLY A 217 10.42 14.62 19.72
N PHE A 218 11.49 13.86 19.94
CA PHE A 218 12.13 12.99 18.96
C PHE A 218 11.75 11.53 19.20
N LEU A 219 11.41 10.81 18.12
CA LEU A 219 11.12 9.39 18.16
C LEU A 219 11.77 8.72 16.94
N TRP A 220 12.50 7.65 17.16
CA TRP A 220 13.09 6.81 16.12
C TRP A 220 12.56 5.38 16.26
N ILE A 221 12.04 4.86 15.17
CA ILE A 221 11.44 3.53 15.07
C ILE A 221 12.12 2.80 13.92
N GLU A 222 12.37 1.52 14.09
CA GLU A 222 12.91 0.65 13.04
C GLU A 222 12.10 -0.63 12.92
N ARG A 223 12.11 -1.16 11.71
CA ARG A 223 11.65 -2.48 11.35
C ARG A 223 12.75 -3.19 10.58
N ASN A 224 13.32 -4.22 11.20
CA ASN A 224 14.39 -5.00 10.61
C ASN A 224 13.84 -6.29 10.02
N LEU A 225 14.07 -6.51 8.72
CA LEU A 225 13.59 -7.65 7.97
C LEU A 225 14.79 -8.41 7.43
N THR A 226 14.72 -9.74 7.44
CA THR A 226 15.67 -10.59 6.74
C THR A 226 15.02 -11.11 5.46
N ARG A 227 15.71 -10.98 4.33
CA ARG A 227 15.26 -11.41 3.01
C ARG A 227 16.31 -12.28 2.35
N MET A 228 15.87 -13.33 1.68
CA MET A 228 16.75 -14.24 0.96
C MET A 228 16.94 -13.81 -0.49
N LYS A 229 18.20 -13.74 -0.95
CA LYS A 229 18.55 -13.54 -2.36
C LYS A 229 19.84 -14.29 -2.67
N GLY A 230 19.89 -15.03 -3.78
CA GLY A 230 21.07 -15.80 -4.16
C GLY A 230 21.51 -16.84 -3.11
N GLY A 231 20.55 -17.44 -2.36
CA GLY A 231 20.83 -18.41 -1.30
C GLY A 231 21.41 -17.81 -0.02
N ARG A 232 21.45 -16.47 0.13
CA ARG A 232 21.97 -15.79 1.33
C ARG A 232 20.90 -14.88 1.93
N ASN A 233 20.95 -14.76 3.25
CA ASN A 233 20.14 -13.79 3.98
C ASN A 233 20.77 -12.41 3.88
N HIS A 234 19.93 -11.41 3.67
CA HIS A 234 20.30 -10.01 3.61
C HIS A 234 19.36 -9.19 4.48
N ASP A 235 19.91 -8.18 5.14
CA ASP A 235 19.14 -7.30 5.98
C ASP A 235 18.48 -6.20 5.14
N VAL A 236 17.24 -5.93 5.45
CA VAL A 236 16.45 -4.82 4.95
C VAL A 236 15.93 -4.06 6.17
N GLN A 237 16.16 -2.76 6.20
CA GLN A 237 15.72 -1.91 7.30
C GLN A 237 14.76 -0.84 6.78
N LEU A 238 13.61 -0.75 7.43
CA LEU A 238 12.65 0.33 7.25
C LEU A 238 12.62 1.14 8.53
N GLY A 239 12.79 2.45 8.43
CA GLY A 239 12.82 3.28 9.62
C GLY A 239 11.92 4.50 9.51
N LEU A 240 11.51 5.00 10.67
CA LEU A 240 10.77 6.24 10.83
C LEU A 240 11.46 7.13 11.87
N VAL A 241 11.57 8.40 11.54
CA VAL A 241 11.99 9.44 12.48
C VAL A 241 10.89 10.48 12.60
N VAL A 242 10.35 10.65 13.79
CA VAL A 242 9.35 11.68 14.09
C VAL A 242 9.97 12.76 14.94
N HIS A 243 9.80 13.99 14.54
CA HIS A 243 10.26 15.10 15.36
C HIS A 243 9.27 16.27 15.34
N ARG A 244 9.32 17.07 16.39
CA ARG A 244 8.48 18.23 16.57
C ARG A 244 9.32 19.46 16.91
N THR A 245 8.99 20.57 16.27
CA THR A 245 9.60 21.88 16.52
C THR A 245 8.50 22.92 16.69
N PRO A 246 8.73 24.02 17.43
CA PRO A 246 7.80 25.13 17.43
C PRO A 246 7.51 25.61 16.00
N TYR A 247 6.25 25.87 15.67
CA TYR A 247 5.86 26.40 14.37
C TYR A 247 6.04 27.93 14.36
N GLY A 248 6.92 28.39 13.50
CA GLY A 248 7.24 29.83 13.37
C GLY A 248 6.54 30.53 12.23
N GLY A 249 5.74 29.79 11.42
CA GLY A 249 5.01 30.37 10.28
C GLY A 249 5.22 29.62 8.96
N PRO A 250 4.58 30.07 7.85
CA PRO A 250 4.62 29.38 6.55
C PRO A 250 6.03 29.11 6.01
N GLY A 251 7.02 29.99 6.33
CA GLY A 251 8.41 29.78 5.93
C GLY A 251 9.07 28.53 6.47
N ASP A 252 8.50 27.89 7.49
CA ASP A 252 8.98 26.62 8.02
C ASP A 252 8.79 25.43 7.06
N PHE A 253 7.90 25.59 6.07
CA PHE A 253 7.67 24.60 5.01
C PHE A 253 8.56 24.81 3.79
N GLY A 254 9.39 25.84 3.75
CA GLY A 254 10.36 26.03 2.68
C GLY A 254 11.28 24.81 2.54
N MET A 255 11.48 24.31 1.32
CA MET A 255 12.24 23.09 1.04
C MET A 255 13.63 23.11 1.69
N ASP A 256 14.40 24.18 1.49
CA ASP A 256 15.76 24.31 2.04
C ASP A 256 15.75 24.26 3.57
N ARG A 257 14.78 24.91 4.20
CA ARG A 257 14.65 24.95 5.65
C ARG A 257 14.25 23.57 6.21
N MET A 258 13.39 22.86 5.52
CA MET A 258 13.03 21.49 5.92
C MET A 258 14.22 20.53 5.77
N LEU A 259 15.00 20.62 4.69
CA LEU A 259 16.19 19.82 4.48
C LEU A 259 17.27 20.11 5.52
N GLN A 260 17.56 21.39 5.77
CA GLN A 260 18.52 21.80 6.80
C GLN A 260 18.12 21.26 8.20
N ARG A 261 16.84 21.40 8.56
CA ARG A 261 16.32 20.89 9.84
C ARG A 261 16.44 19.36 9.91
N ARG A 262 16.09 18.66 8.84
CA ARG A 262 16.21 17.22 8.73
C ARG A 262 17.65 16.77 8.93
N ASP A 263 18.58 17.30 8.16
CA ASP A 263 19.98 16.88 8.18
C ASP A 263 20.64 17.18 9.53
N SER A 264 20.44 18.37 10.10
CA SER A 264 20.97 18.72 11.43
C SER A 264 20.40 17.82 12.54
N LEU A 265 19.13 17.42 12.42
CA LEU A 265 18.53 16.50 13.38
C LEU A 265 19.11 15.10 13.28
N LEU A 266 19.23 14.58 12.05
CA LEU A 266 19.71 13.23 11.80
C LEU A 266 21.19 13.08 12.16
N GLU A 267 22.02 14.07 11.84
CA GLU A 267 23.42 14.14 12.27
C GLU A 267 23.55 14.05 13.80
N ALA A 268 22.72 14.78 14.51
CA ALA A 268 22.77 14.84 15.99
C ALA A 268 22.18 13.60 16.69
N ARG A 269 21.35 12.78 16.01
CA ARG A 269 20.52 11.77 16.65
C ARG A 269 20.61 10.37 16.06
N VAL A 270 21.05 10.23 14.81
CA VAL A 270 21.10 8.96 14.08
C VAL A 270 22.52 8.70 13.61
N SER A 271 23.31 8.10 14.50
CA SER A 271 24.67 7.66 14.18
C SER A 271 24.67 6.34 13.42
N GLY A 272 25.65 6.14 12.56
CA GLY A 272 25.93 4.86 11.91
C GLY A 272 26.73 3.89 12.77
N GLY A 273 27.15 2.77 12.15
CA GLY A 273 27.98 1.77 12.81
C GLY A 273 29.45 2.16 12.95
N ALA A 274 29.99 3.00 12.05
CA ALA A 274 31.34 3.51 12.13
C ALA A 274 31.40 4.75 13.05
N GLU A 275 32.51 4.91 13.77
CA GLU A 275 32.71 6.07 14.65
C GLU A 275 32.66 7.38 13.85
N GLY A 276 31.87 8.34 14.31
CA GLY A 276 31.66 9.63 13.66
C GLY A 276 30.78 9.60 12.42
N SER A 277 30.23 8.45 12.05
CA SER A 277 29.28 8.35 10.93
C SER A 277 27.88 8.86 11.32
N PHE A 278 27.19 9.52 10.39
CA PHE A 278 25.86 10.07 10.57
C PHE A 278 25.03 10.08 9.28
N VAL A 279 23.73 10.14 9.43
CA VAL A 279 22.79 10.18 8.29
C VAL A 279 22.62 11.62 7.80
N THR A 280 22.68 11.80 6.46
CA THR A 280 22.42 13.08 5.79
C THR A 280 21.68 12.85 4.46
N THR A 281 21.23 13.92 3.83
CA THR A 281 20.63 13.87 2.49
C THR A 281 21.72 13.69 1.43
N GLU A 282 21.46 12.83 0.44
CA GLU A 282 22.30 12.69 -0.76
C GLU A 282 21.88 13.73 -1.80
N TYR A 283 22.64 14.80 -1.93
CA TYR A 283 22.31 15.94 -2.79
C TYR A 283 22.70 15.78 -4.27
N ARG A 284 23.40 14.71 -4.65
CA ARG A 284 23.68 14.44 -6.09
C ARG A 284 22.40 14.20 -6.89
N LEU A 285 21.33 13.74 -6.23
CA LEU A 285 20.00 13.72 -6.78
C LEU A 285 19.12 14.68 -5.98
N ALA A 286 18.66 15.75 -6.62
CA ALA A 286 17.86 16.77 -5.96
C ALA A 286 16.59 16.16 -5.34
N PRO A 287 16.34 16.39 -4.05
CA PRO A 287 15.08 15.99 -3.42
C PRO A 287 13.88 16.61 -4.11
N ARG A 288 12.73 15.96 -4.00
CA ARG A 288 11.44 16.43 -4.51
C ARG A 288 10.64 17.04 -3.38
N TYR A 289 9.92 18.09 -3.68
CA TYR A 289 9.02 18.79 -2.77
C TYR A 289 7.64 18.89 -3.42
N GLU A 290 6.60 18.61 -2.67
CA GLU A 290 5.21 18.68 -3.09
C GLU A 290 4.36 19.26 -1.95
N GLU A 291 3.51 20.21 -2.28
CA GLU A 291 2.44 20.67 -1.38
C GLU A 291 1.24 19.73 -1.55
N VAL A 292 0.75 19.20 -0.45
CA VAL A 292 -0.34 18.22 -0.48
C VAL A 292 -1.43 18.57 0.53
N SER A 293 -2.66 18.17 0.22
CA SER A 293 -3.71 18.14 1.22
C SER A 293 -3.58 16.88 2.06
N PHE A 294 -3.48 17.06 3.36
CA PHE A 294 -3.38 15.95 4.29
C PHE A 294 -4.36 16.13 5.44
N ARG A 295 -5.29 15.19 5.59
CA ARG A 295 -6.34 15.19 6.63
C ARG A 295 -7.16 16.49 6.71
N GLY A 296 -7.40 17.11 5.56
CA GLY A 296 -8.16 18.37 5.44
C GLY A 296 -7.35 19.63 5.72
N GLY A 297 -6.04 19.52 5.94
CA GLY A 297 -5.11 20.63 6.11
C GLY A 297 -3.98 20.62 5.09
N PHE A 298 -3.13 21.63 5.18
CA PHE A 298 -1.90 21.73 4.40
C PHE A 298 -0.82 20.81 4.98
N ALA A 299 -0.06 20.15 4.12
CA ALA A 299 1.19 19.47 4.46
C ALA A 299 2.22 19.61 3.34
N ALA A 300 3.48 19.56 3.70
CA ALA A 300 4.59 19.43 2.77
C ALA A 300 5.08 17.99 2.73
N LYS A 301 5.19 17.42 1.54
CA LYS A 301 5.75 16.11 1.29
C LYS A 301 7.09 16.25 0.59
N MET A 302 8.07 15.48 1.04
CA MET A 302 9.39 15.43 0.40
C MET A 302 9.79 13.99 0.13
N ARG A 303 10.62 13.80 -0.89
CA ARG A 303 11.28 12.54 -1.22
C ARG A 303 12.71 12.81 -1.68
N GLY A 304 13.64 11.95 -1.31
CA GLY A 304 15.03 12.05 -1.69
C GLY A 304 15.80 10.77 -1.47
N LEU A 305 17.12 10.85 -1.62
CA LEU A 305 18.04 9.82 -1.20
C LEU A 305 18.77 10.27 0.05
N TRP A 306 18.98 9.34 0.97
CA TRP A 306 19.85 9.51 2.13
C TRP A 306 21.13 8.72 1.93
N LYS A 307 22.20 9.18 2.55
CA LYS A 307 23.46 8.48 2.69
C LYS A 307 23.94 8.51 4.12
N MET A 308 24.82 7.59 4.47
CA MET A 308 25.60 7.66 5.69
C MET A 308 26.93 8.36 5.35
N GLU A 309 27.22 9.48 5.98
CA GLU A 309 28.54 10.06 5.91
C GLU A 309 29.49 9.21 6.76
N GLY A 310 30.64 8.83 6.20
CA GLY A 310 31.59 7.94 6.86
C GLY A 310 31.27 6.44 6.77
N ASP A 311 30.24 6.02 6.00
CA ASP A 311 29.87 4.62 5.77
C ASP A 311 29.20 4.45 4.40
N PHE A 312 29.03 3.21 3.92
CA PHE A 312 28.48 2.87 2.60
C PHE A 312 26.98 2.57 2.62
N MET A 313 26.25 3.12 3.56
CA MET A 313 24.81 2.95 3.64
C MET A 313 24.06 4.08 2.95
N GLY A 314 22.91 3.76 2.36
CA GLY A 314 22.04 4.75 1.72
C GLY A 314 20.79 4.13 1.15
N GLY A 315 19.85 4.99 0.75
CA GLY A 315 18.60 4.54 0.16
C GLY A 315 17.60 5.68 -0.04
N PRO A 316 16.37 5.38 -0.47
CA PRO A 316 15.33 6.38 -0.57
C PRO A 316 14.74 6.75 0.80
N TRP A 317 14.27 7.99 0.90
CA TRP A 317 13.48 8.47 2.01
C TRP A 317 12.27 9.25 1.52
N THR A 318 11.27 9.35 2.38
CA THR A 318 10.08 10.19 2.22
C THR A 318 9.82 10.92 3.52
N SER A 319 9.27 12.12 3.43
CA SER A 319 8.94 12.93 4.60
C SER A 319 7.57 13.57 4.41
N MET A 320 6.85 13.76 5.51
CA MET A 320 5.63 14.54 5.55
C MET A 320 5.68 15.47 6.78
N ALA A 321 5.41 16.75 6.54
CA ALA A 321 5.35 17.75 7.59
C ALA A 321 4.02 18.48 7.60
N TRP A 322 3.44 18.70 8.78
CA TRP A 322 2.18 19.43 8.96
C TRP A 322 2.18 20.19 10.29
N VAL A 323 1.25 21.11 10.45
CA VAL A 323 1.09 21.86 11.72
C VAL A 323 0.12 21.13 12.64
N ASP A 324 0.58 20.86 13.87
CA ASP A 324 -0.31 20.60 15.00
C ASP A 324 -0.72 21.95 15.60
N ALA A 325 -1.82 22.50 15.09
CA ALA A 325 -2.28 23.85 15.48
C ALA A 325 -2.62 23.94 16.96
N LYS A 326 -3.12 22.88 17.57
CA LYS A 326 -3.48 22.85 18.99
C LYS A 326 -2.26 23.00 19.91
N ARG A 327 -1.11 22.49 19.46
CA ARG A 327 0.14 22.54 20.20
C ARG A 327 1.12 23.60 19.69
N GLY A 328 0.77 24.30 18.60
CA GLY A 328 1.63 25.28 17.95
C GLY A 328 2.96 24.67 17.44
N GLN A 329 2.91 23.42 16.97
CA GLN A 329 4.10 22.69 16.56
C GLN A 329 4.04 22.26 15.10
N LEU A 330 5.19 22.32 14.44
CA LEU A 330 5.43 21.63 13.18
C LEU A 330 5.83 20.18 13.53
N VAL A 331 5.06 19.23 13.04
CA VAL A 331 5.33 17.80 13.15
C VAL A 331 5.92 17.34 11.83
N THR A 332 7.05 16.66 11.86
CA THR A 332 7.66 16.01 10.69
C THR A 332 7.84 14.53 10.97
N VAL A 333 7.43 13.71 10.00
CA VAL A 333 7.63 12.26 9.99
C VAL A 333 8.46 11.93 8.76
N ASP A 334 9.69 11.51 8.97
CA ASP A 334 10.58 10.98 7.94
C ASP A 334 10.54 9.46 7.96
N GLY A 335 10.46 8.86 6.77
CA GLY A 335 10.58 7.42 6.60
C GLY A 335 11.72 7.08 5.65
N TYR A 336 12.51 6.05 5.93
CA TYR A 336 13.65 5.65 5.12
C TYR A 336 13.69 4.15 4.86
N VAL A 337 14.38 3.78 3.78
CA VAL A 337 14.59 2.40 3.37
C VAL A 337 16.08 2.12 3.19
N TYR A 338 16.55 1.04 3.81
CA TYR A 338 17.84 0.42 3.51
C TYR A 338 17.59 -1.00 2.99
N ALA A 339 17.88 -1.23 1.72
CA ALA A 339 17.66 -2.53 1.05
C ALA A 339 18.69 -2.73 -0.08
N PRO A 340 19.98 -2.94 0.26
CA PRO A 340 21.08 -2.82 -0.71
C PRO A 340 20.97 -3.77 -1.90
N TYR A 341 20.35 -4.93 -1.74
CA TYR A 341 20.29 -5.99 -2.76
C TYR A 341 18.92 -6.12 -3.43
N PHE A 342 17.94 -5.30 -3.03
CA PHE A 342 16.55 -5.45 -3.46
C PHE A 342 16.03 -4.20 -4.16
N GLY A 343 14.98 -4.36 -4.94
CA GLY A 343 14.12 -3.25 -5.37
C GLY A 343 13.55 -2.53 -4.16
N LYS A 344 13.46 -1.20 -4.23
CA LYS A 344 13.09 -0.35 -3.09
C LYS A 344 11.71 0.23 -3.22
N ARG A 345 11.09 0.13 -4.40
CA ARG A 345 9.75 0.67 -4.69
C ARG A 345 8.71 0.21 -3.67
N GLU A 346 8.61 -1.10 -3.45
CA GLU A 346 7.59 -1.65 -2.56
C GLU A 346 7.87 -1.33 -1.08
N TYR A 347 9.14 -1.37 -0.67
CA TYR A 347 9.55 -0.93 0.67
C TYR A 347 9.26 0.56 0.90
N LEU A 348 9.50 1.40 -0.11
CA LEU A 348 9.21 2.83 0.00
C LEU A 348 7.69 3.08 0.11
N ARG A 349 6.85 2.34 -0.64
CA ARG A 349 5.38 2.40 -0.50
C ARG A 349 4.91 2.01 0.90
N GLU A 350 5.51 0.98 1.46
CA GLU A 350 5.21 0.56 2.84
C GLU A 350 5.59 1.64 3.87
N VAL A 351 6.79 2.20 3.72
CA VAL A 351 7.25 3.32 4.56
C VAL A 351 6.36 4.54 4.41
N GLU A 352 5.93 4.88 3.20
CA GLU A 352 4.98 5.97 2.95
C GLU A 352 3.62 5.72 3.61
N ALA A 353 3.13 4.49 3.62
CA ALA A 353 1.90 4.14 4.32
C ALA A 353 2.05 4.33 5.84
N MET A 354 3.20 3.95 6.41
CA MET A 354 3.50 4.20 7.82
C MET A 354 3.59 5.72 8.12
N VAL A 355 4.30 6.49 7.30
CA VAL A 355 4.41 7.96 7.44
C VAL A 355 3.02 8.61 7.40
N ARG A 356 2.18 8.23 6.45
CA ARG A 356 0.81 8.75 6.28
C ARG A 356 -0.15 8.33 7.40
N SER A 357 0.19 7.31 8.15
CA SER A 357 -0.62 6.86 9.29
C SER A 357 -0.54 7.78 10.50
N PHE A 358 0.50 8.61 10.60
CA PHE A 358 0.63 9.54 11.72
C PHE A 358 -0.36 10.70 11.63
N ALA A 359 -0.92 11.07 12.77
CA ALA A 359 -1.79 12.24 12.90
C ALA A 359 -1.81 12.76 14.35
N PRO A 360 -2.18 14.03 14.57
CA PRO A 360 -2.52 14.51 15.91
C PRO A 360 -3.66 13.69 16.52
N LEU A 361 -3.69 13.57 17.85
CA LEU A 361 -4.76 12.86 18.58
C LEU A 361 -6.16 13.38 18.26
N ASP A 362 -6.25 14.67 18.02
CA ASP A 362 -7.51 15.39 17.79
C ASP A 362 -7.83 15.53 16.29
N SER A 363 -7.16 14.78 15.43
CA SER A 363 -7.40 14.84 13.98
C SER A 363 -8.86 14.50 13.68
N PRO A 364 -9.58 15.33 12.91
CA PRO A 364 -10.96 15.06 12.52
C PRO A 364 -11.08 13.81 11.64
N ASN A 365 -9.98 13.45 10.98
CA ASN A 365 -9.87 12.26 10.12
C ASN A 365 -8.71 11.38 10.62
N PRO A 366 -8.88 10.60 11.69
CA PRO A 366 -7.86 9.67 12.14
C PRO A 366 -7.56 8.62 11.05
N PRO A 367 -6.39 7.95 11.09
CA PRO A 367 -6.15 6.81 10.21
C PRO A 367 -7.31 5.84 10.37
N SER A 368 -7.90 5.43 9.25
CA SER A 368 -9.00 4.46 9.27
C SER A 368 -8.52 3.19 9.96
N THR A 369 -9.16 2.88 11.07
CA THR A 369 -9.13 1.53 11.63
C THR A 369 -9.99 0.66 10.70
N PRO A 370 -9.55 -0.54 10.30
CA PRO A 370 -10.32 -1.42 9.44
C PRO A 370 -11.63 -1.85 10.07
#